data_ff5ac3cee3f3267fc6cad9189d420e66
#
_entry.id   ff5ac3cee3f3267fc6cad9189d420e66
#
_cell.length_a   1.000
_cell.length_b   1.000
_cell.length_c   1.000
_cell.angle_alpha   90.00
_cell.angle_beta   90.00
_cell.angle_gamma   90.00
#
_symmetry.space_group_name_H-M   'P 1'
#
loop_
_entity.id
_entity.type
_entity.pdbx_description
1 polymer ?
#
loop_
_entity_poly.entity_id
_entity_poly.type
_entity_poly.pdbx_seq_one_letter_code
_entity_poly.pdbx_strand_id
1 'polypeptide(L)'
;MAAINYRTVNVDAYDPESSQNFPLETVLPSSLPAPSTSSETAQIATQVRQLLRAGDSLGALQSALETAPLAGDDGAKQVHLTTVLEVLQGIRANEVSRLLEQMLKQPGGNALGDTLMKYIYKGMAGQSSSSGR
;
A
#
# COMPACT_ATOMS: atom_id res chain seq x y z
N MET A 1 -13.51 48.69 7.39
CA MET A 1 -12.36 48.20 6.62
C MET A 1 -11.31 47.62 7.58
N ALA A 2 -11.15 46.36 7.54
CA ALA A 2 -10.12 45.73 8.38
C ALA A 2 -8.73 46.06 7.80
N ALA A 3 -7.95 46.84 8.53
CA ALA A 3 -6.56 47.05 8.17
C ALA A 3 -5.79 45.75 8.31
N ILE A 4 -5.09 45.37 7.26
CA ILE A 4 -4.22 44.16 7.31
C ILE A 4 -3.08 44.46 8.28
N ASN A 5 -3.03 43.78 9.37
CA ASN A 5 -1.95 43.89 10.33
C ASN A 5 -0.82 42.92 9.95
N TYR A 6 0.24 43.48 9.36
CA TYR A 6 1.39 42.69 8.91
C TYR A 6 2.10 41.92 10.03
N ARG A 7 1.89 42.30 11.28
CA ARG A 7 2.45 41.61 12.44
C ARG A 7 1.69 40.32 12.80
N THR A 8 0.45 40.21 12.36
CA THR A 8 -0.39 39.03 12.61
C THR A 8 -0.47 38.07 11.44
N VAL A 9 0.10 38.46 10.28
CA VAL A 9 0.19 37.55 9.13
C VAL A 9 1.20 36.47 9.42
N ASN A 10 0.76 35.23 9.31
CA ASN A 10 1.63 34.05 9.47
C ASN A 10 2.46 33.87 8.19
N VAL A 11 3.68 34.40 8.20
CA VAL A 11 4.61 34.32 7.06
C VAL A 11 5.03 32.90 6.76
N ASP A 12 5.07 32.04 7.77
CA ASP A 12 5.45 30.63 7.62
C ASP A 12 4.46 29.83 6.76
N ALA A 13 3.22 30.28 6.67
CA ALA A 13 2.22 29.68 5.78
C ALA A 13 2.55 29.84 4.29
N TYR A 14 3.36 30.83 3.94
CA TYR A 14 3.80 31.09 2.56
C TYR A 14 5.15 30.47 2.22
N ASP A 15 5.84 29.91 3.22
CA ASP A 15 7.08 29.19 2.99
C ASP A 15 6.76 27.76 2.50
N PRO A 16 7.21 27.36 1.30
CA PRO A 16 6.91 26.03 0.77
C PRO A 16 7.51 24.89 1.59
N GLU A 17 8.54 25.17 2.38
CA GLU A 17 9.17 24.15 3.24
C GLU A 17 8.61 24.14 4.68
N SER A 18 7.72 25.07 5.02
CA SER A 18 7.13 25.15 6.34
C SER A 18 6.16 24.00 6.61
N SER A 19 6.28 23.37 7.78
CA SER A 19 5.35 22.35 8.24
C SER A 19 3.91 22.84 8.40
N GLN A 20 3.71 24.16 8.55
CA GLN A 20 2.38 24.77 8.63
C GLN A 20 1.70 24.87 7.27
N ASN A 21 2.49 25.04 6.20
CA ASN A 21 1.97 25.11 4.84
C ASN A 21 1.53 23.74 4.33
N PHE A 22 2.16 22.66 4.82
CA PHE A 22 1.89 21.31 4.40
C PHE A 22 1.71 20.38 5.62
N PRO A 23 0.60 20.52 6.37
CA PRO A 23 0.35 19.65 7.51
C PRO A 23 0.12 18.21 7.02
N LEU A 24 1.02 17.31 7.38
CA LEU A 24 0.98 15.91 6.99
C LEU A 24 -0.35 15.24 7.37
N GLU A 25 -0.92 15.62 8.51
CA GLU A 25 -2.17 15.07 9.02
C GLU A 25 -3.38 15.32 8.11
N THR A 26 -3.40 16.46 7.41
CA THR A 26 -4.50 16.77 6.48
C THR A 26 -4.32 16.19 5.09
N VAL A 27 -3.08 15.89 4.71
CA VAL A 27 -2.74 15.34 3.39
C VAL A 27 -2.84 13.82 3.37
N LEU A 28 -2.56 13.17 4.50
CA LEU A 28 -2.69 11.73 4.61
C LEU A 28 -4.15 11.31 4.60
N PRO A 29 -4.54 10.37 3.74
CA PRO A 29 -5.92 9.86 3.76
C PRO A 29 -6.21 9.20 5.10
N SER A 30 -7.39 9.47 5.64
CA SER A 30 -7.87 8.88 6.90
C SER A 30 -8.03 7.35 6.84
N SER A 31 -7.96 6.80 5.64
CA SER A 31 -8.04 5.36 5.38
C SER A 31 -6.71 4.62 5.47
N LEU A 32 -5.61 5.29 5.87
CA LEU A 32 -4.35 4.59 6.06
C LEU A 32 -4.48 3.55 7.17
N PRO A 33 -4.09 2.30 6.90
CA PRO A 33 -4.11 1.27 7.94
C PRO A 33 -3.13 1.62 9.05
N ALA A 34 -3.45 1.20 10.27
CA ALA A 34 -2.57 1.36 11.42
C ALA A 34 -1.21 0.70 11.17
N PRO A 35 -0.12 1.22 11.76
CA PRO A 35 1.19 0.58 11.67
C PRO A 35 1.11 -0.86 12.14
N SER A 36 1.57 -1.79 11.32
CA SER A 36 1.60 -3.21 11.65
C SER A 36 3.02 -3.68 11.96
N THR A 37 3.13 -4.61 12.89
CA THR A 37 4.39 -5.24 13.25
C THR A 37 4.74 -6.38 12.30
N SER A 38 6.01 -6.77 12.26
CA SER A 38 6.46 -7.90 11.44
C SER A 38 5.79 -9.23 11.84
N SER A 39 5.45 -9.40 13.14
CA SER A 39 4.75 -10.60 13.63
C SER A 39 3.30 -10.68 13.11
N GLU A 40 2.59 -9.56 13.11
CA GLU A 40 1.23 -9.49 12.55
C GLU A 40 1.24 -9.76 11.05
N THR A 41 2.21 -9.20 10.34
CA THR A 41 2.39 -9.44 8.91
C THR A 41 2.69 -10.91 8.61
N ALA A 42 3.46 -11.58 9.46
CA ALA A 42 3.74 -13.02 9.32
C ALA A 42 2.47 -13.88 9.50
N GLN A 43 1.59 -13.51 10.44
CA GLN A 43 0.29 -14.19 10.63
C GLN A 43 -0.60 -14.01 9.40
N ILE A 44 -0.68 -12.79 8.87
CA ILE A 44 -1.42 -12.48 7.64
C ILE A 44 -0.86 -13.29 6.47
N ALA A 45 0.46 -13.37 6.34
CA ALA A 45 1.12 -14.17 5.31
C ALA A 45 0.72 -15.64 5.38
N THR A 46 0.60 -16.18 6.59
CA THR A 46 0.15 -17.56 6.79
C THR A 46 -1.29 -17.75 6.35
N GLN A 47 -2.19 -16.84 6.70
CA GLN A 47 -3.60 -16.87 6.28
C GLN A 47 -3.72 -16.79 4.75
N VAL A 48 -2.98 -15.87 4.12
CA VAL A 48 -2.96 -15.73 2.67
C VAL A 48 -2.49 -16.99 1.98
N ARG A 49 -1.46 -17.66 2.50
CA ARG A 49 -0.98 -18.93 1.96
C ARG A 49 -2.00 -20.05 2.12
N GLN A 50 -2.76 -20.06 3.22
CA GLN A 50 -3.84 -21.03 3.41
C GLN A 50 -4.95 -20.84 2.37
N LEU A 51 -5.37 -19.60 2.11
CA LEU A 51 -6.36 -19.29 1.07
C LEU A 51 -5.86 -19.70 -0.32
N LEU A 52 -4.60 -19.46 -0.61
CA LEU A 52 -3.98 -19.83 -1.88
C LEU A 52 -3.97 -21.37 -2.06
N ARG A 53 -3.66 -22.11 -1.01
CA ARG A 53 -3.71 -23.59 -1.02
C ARG A 53 -5.13 -24.12 -1.17
N ALA A 54 -6.12 -23.42 -0.65
CA ALA A 54 -7.53 -23.76 -0.81
C ALA A 54 -8.05 -23.49 -2.23
N GLY A 55 -7.25 -22.82 -3.07
CA GLY A 55 -7.62 -22.49 -4.44
C GLY A 55 -8.34 -21.14 -4.57
N ASP A 56 -8.47 -20.38 -3.49
CA ASP A 56 -9.08 -19.04 -3.49
C ASP A 56 -8.02 -17.98 -3.73
N SER A 57 -7.58 -17.85 -4.97
CA SER A 57 -6.59 -16.86 -5.38
C SER A 57 -7.09 -15.43 -5.24
N LEU A 58 -8.39 -15.20 -5.48
CA LEU A 58 -8.99 -13.88 -5.34
C LEU A 58 -9.02 -13.45 -3.88
N GLY A 59 -9.51 -14.30 -2.99
CA GLY A 59 -9.54 -14.02 -1.55
C GLY A 59 -8.14 -13.83 -0.97
N ALA A 60 -7.17 -14.63 -1.40
CA ALA A 60 -5.78 -14.49 -1.01
C ALA A 60 -5.20 -13.13 -1.41
N LEU A 61 -5.41 -12.72 -2.66
CA LEU A 61 -4.93 -11.43 -3.17
C LEU A 61 -5.61 -10.26 -2.46
N GLN A 62 -6.93 -10.31 -2.29
CA GLN A 62 -7.68 -9.29 -1.56
C GLN A 62 -7.19 -9.13 -0.13
N SER A 63 -7.12 -10.22 0.63
CA SER A 63 -6.64 -10.20 2.02
C SER A 63 -5.23 -9.63 2.12
N ALA A 64 -4.35 -9.99 1.19
CA ALA A 64 -3.00 -9.46 1.15
C ALA A 64 -2.98 -7.94 0.90
N LEU A 65 -3.81 -7.44 0.00
CA LEU A 65 -3.84 -6.01 -0.35
C LEU A 65 -4.55 -5.15 0.71
N GLU A 66 -5.63 -5.67 1.32
CA GLU A 66 -6.36 -4.97 2.39
C GLU A 66 -5.52 -4.80 3.65
N THR A 67 -4.66 -5.75 3.94
CA THR A 67 -3.80 -5.75 5.12
C THR A 67 -2.40 -5.21 4.84
N ALA A 68 -2.21 -4.48 3.74
CA ALA A 68 -0.92 -3.93 3.34
C ALA A 68 -0.36 -2.98 4.41
N PRO A 69 0.87 -3.21 4.94
CA PRO A 69 1.46 -2.37 5.98
C PRO A 69 2.09 -1.11 5.36
N LEU A 70 1.27 -0.23 4.80
CA LEU A 70 1.75 0.99 4.12
C LEU A 70 2.48 1.94 5.07
N ALA A 71 2.07 1.99 6.34
CA ALA A 71 2.69 2.77 7.39
C ALA A 71 3.52 1.91 8.37
N GLY A 72 3.77 0.65 8.04
CA GLY A 72 4.45 -0.29 8.92
C GLY A 72 5.97 -0.20 8.85
N ASP A 73 6.62 -1.02 9.66
CA ASP A 73 8.06 -1.21 9.68
C ASP A 73 8.59 -1.75 8.34
N ASP A 74 9.83 -1.44 8.00
CA ASP A 74 10.47 -1.91 6.76
C ASP A 74 10.55 -3.44 6.71
N GLY A 75 10.77 -4.10 7.83
CA GLY A 75 10.71 -5.56 7.93
C GLY A 75 9.34 -6.12 7.58
N ALA A 76 8.28 -5.51 8.11
CA ALA A 76 6.90 -5.87 7.79
C ALA A 76 6.58 -5.68 6.31
N LYS A 77 7.05 -4.58 5.72
CA LYS A 77 6.88 -4.30 4.29
C LYS A 77 7.57 -5.34 3.41
N GLN A 78 8.77 -5.79 3.79
CA GLN A 78 9.51 -6.81 3.04
C GLN A 78 8.80 -8.18 3.09
N VAL A 79 8.36 -8.61 4.26
CA VAL A 79 7.61 -9.86 4.42
C VAL A 79 6.33 -9.81 3.61
N HIS A 80 5.60 -8.71 3.67
CA HIS A 80 4.36 -8.53 2.93
C HIS A 80 4.58 -8.50 1.41
N LEU A 81 5.62 -7.81 0.95
CA LEU A 81 5.99 -7.79 -0.46
C LEU A 81 6.27 -9.21 -0.99
N THR A 82 7.03 -10.00 -0.24
CA THR A 82 7.30 -11.40 -0.59
C THR A 82 6.01 -12.20 -0.67
N THR A 83 5.09 -12.02 0.28
CA THR A 83 3.79 -12.70 0.30
C THR A 83 2.94 -12.34 -0.93
N VAL A 84 2.86 -11.06 -1.28
CA VAL A 84 2.11 -10.60 -2.48
C VAL A 84 2.72 -11.20 -3.75
N LEU A 85 4.04 -11.23 -3.86
CA LEU A 85 4.72 -11.83 -5.00
C LEU A 85 4.46 -13.34 -5.09
N GLU A 86 4.45 -14.05 -3.98
CA GLU A 86 4.08 -15.48 -3.94
C GLU A 86 2.66 -15.71 -4.44
N VAL A 87 1.72 -14.87 -4.02
CA VAL A 87 0.31 -14.94 -4.50
C VAL A 87 0.25 -14.71 -6.00
N LEU A 88 0.91 -13.68 -6.51
CA LEU A 88 0.92 -13.35 -7.94
C LEU A 88 1.57 -14.47 -8.78
N GLN A 89 2.62 -15.09 -8.28
CA GLN A 89 3.26 -16.23 -8.94
C GLN A 89 2.39 -17.48 -8.93
N GLY A 90 1.58 -17.66 -7.88
CA GLY A 90 0.64 -18.77 -7.77
C GLY A 90 -0.58 -18.66 -8.69
N ILE A 91 -0.88 -17.45 -9.18
CA ILE A 91 -2.01 -17.21 -10.09
C ILE A 91 -1.58 -17.53 -11.52
N ARG A 92 -2.39 -18.28 -12.25
CA ARG A 92 -2.14 -18.57 -13.67
C ARG A 92 -2.32 -17.32 -14.51
N ALA A 93 -1.49 -17.13 -15.53
CA ALA A 93 -1.50 -15.94 -16.39
C ALA A 93 -2.85 -15.70 -17.06
N ASN A 94 -3.58 -16.75 -17.43
CA ASN A 94 -4.91 -16.66 -18.04
C ASN A 94 -6.02 -16.27 -17.03
N GLU A 95 -5.77 -16.42 -15.74
CA GLU A 95 -6.73 -16.07 -14.68
C GLU A 95 -6.52 -14.67 -14.13
N VAL A 96 -5.34 -14.08 -14.32
CA VAL A 96 -4.98 -12.75 -13.76
C VAL A 96 -5.98 -11.69 -14.19
N SER A 97 -6.30 -11.60 -15.47
CA SER A 97 -7.24 -10.59 -16.01
C SER A 97 -8.62 -10.72 -15.38
N ARG A 98 -9.11 -11.94 -15.25
CA ARG A 98 -10.42 -12.24 -14.64
C ARG A 98 -10.45 -11.88 -13.16
N LEU A 99 -9.41 -12.24 -12.41
CA LEU A 99 -9.30 -11.94 -11.00
C LEU A 99 -9.21 -10.44 -10.74
N LEU A 100 -8.41 -9.71 -11.53
CA LEU A 100 -8.31 -8.26 -11.45
C LEU A 100 -9.63 -7.57 -11.76
N GLU A 101 -10.35 -8.03 -12.78
CA GLU A 101 -11.67 -7.50 -13.13
C GLU A 101 -12.67 -7.71 -11.98
N GLN A 102 -12.69 -8.89 -11.38
CA GLN A 102 -13.54 -9.19 -10.22
C GLN A 102 -13.20 -8.33 -9.02
N MET A 103 -11.91 -8.14 -8.76
CA MET A 103 -11.43 -7.31 -7.64
C MET A 103 -11.84 -5.84 -7.85
N LEU A 104 -11.69 -5.30 -9.06
CA LEU A 104 -12.00 -3.90 -9.35
C LEU A 104 -13.51 -3.61 -9.33
N LYS A 105 -14.36 -4.59 -9.58
CA LYS A 105 -15.82 -4.46 -9.49
C LYS A 105 -16.35 -4.36 -8.07
N GLN A 106 -15.55 -4.74 -7.09
CA GLN A 106 -15.95 -4.68 -5.68
C GLN A 106 -15.84 -3.26 -5.12
N PRO A 107 -16.63 -2.92 -4.06
CA PRO A 107 -16.47 -1.66 -3.34
C PRO A 107 -15.04 -1.52 -2.81
N GLY A 108 -14.38 -0.42 -3.08
CA GLY A 108 -12.98 -0.20 -2.70
C GLY A 108 -11.94 -0.86 -3.62
N GLY A 109 -12.35 -1.52 -4.68
CA GLY A 109 -11.46 -2.19 -5.63
C GLY A 109 -10.40 -1.27 -6.24
N ASN A 110 -10.69 0.00 -6.45
CA ASN A 110 -9.72 0.97 -6.95
C ASN A 110 -8.55 1.17 -5.98
N ALA A 111 -8.81 1.24 -4.68
CA ALA A 111 -7.77 1.36 -3.66
C ALA A 111 -6.89 0.10 -3.63
N LEU A 112 -7.49 -1.07 -3.78
CA LEU A 112 -6.76 -2.35 -3.88
C LEU A 112 -5.89 -2.39 -5.14
N GLY A 113 -6.40 -1.89 -6.26
CA GLY A 113 -5.65 -1.76 -7.51
C GLY A 113 -4.44 -0.85 -7.37
N ASP A 114 -4.58 0.30 -6.73
CA ASP A 114 -3.48 1.23 -6.47
C ASP A 114 -2.41 0.59 -5.56
N THR A 115 -2.82 -0.12 -4.53
CA THR A 115 -1.92 -0.85 -3.65
C THR A 115 -1.16 -1.93 -4.40
N LEU A 116 -1.84 -2.69 -5.26
CA LEU A 116 -1.21 -3.70 -6.10
C LEU A 116 -0.16 -3.10 -7.03
N MET A 117 -0.45 -1.96 -7.65
CA MET A 117 0.50 -1.27 -8.51
C MET A 117 1.75 -0.84 -7.74
N LYS A 118 1.60 -0.34 -6.52
CA LYS A 118 2.73 -0.01 -5.64
C LYS A 118 3.63 -1.23 -5.39
N TYR A 119 3.04 -2.40 -5.12
CA TYR A 119 3.80 -3.64 -4.91
C TYR A 119 4.51 -4.12 -6.17
N ILE A 120 3.87 -4.03 -7.31
CA ILE A 120 4.48 -4.39 -8.59
C ILE A 120 5.71 -3.51 -8.87
N TYR A 121 5.59 -2.19 -8.71
CA TYR A 121 6.70 -1.27 -8.89
C TYR A 121 7.84 -1.55 -7.90
N LYS A 122 7.52 -1.82 -6.64
CA LYS A 122 8.51 -2.16 -5.62
C LYS A 122 9.24 -3.47 -5.95
N GLY A 123 8.52 -4.48 -6.42
CA GLY A 123 9.08 -5.76 -6.83
C GLY A 123 10.02 -5.62 -8.04
N MET A 124 9.62 -4.84 -9.03
CA MET A 124 10.47 -4.56 -10.21
C MET A 124 11.74 -3.80 -9.82
N ALA A 125 11.65 -2.79 -8.95
CA ALA A 125 12.81 -2.05 -8.46
C ALA A 125 13.79 -2.96 -7.70
N GLY A 126 13.29 -3.90 -6.91
CA GLY A 126 14.10 -4.89 -6.21
C GLY A 126 14.87 -5.82 -7.16
N GLN A 127 14.25 -6.23 -8.26
CA GLN A 127 14.89 -7.08 -9.26
C GLN A 127 15.98 -6.33 -10.05
N SER A 128 15.78 -5.07 -10.37
CA SER A 128 16.77 -4.27 -11.09
C SER A 128 18.06 -4.07 -10.28
N SER A 129 17.95 -4.00 -8.97
CA SER A 129 19.13 -3.86 -8.09
C SER A 129 19.93 -5.17 -7.95
N SER A 130 19.32 -6.33 -8.14
CA SER A 130 19.99 -7.62 -8.07
C SER A 130 20.65 -8.05 -9.39
N SER A 131 20.23 -7.46 -10.50
CA SER A 131 20.78 -7.75 -11.86
C SER A 131 22.05 -6.96 -12.20
N GLY A 132 22.50 -6.10 -11.31
CA GLY A 132 23.66 -5.22 -11.53
C GLY A 132 25.00 -5.77 -11.01
N ARG A 133 25.15 -7.08 -10.91
CA ARG A 133 26.44 -7.74 -10.57
C ARG A 133 26.92 -8.64 -11.68
#